data_d82cabebab5937622bc2dbdc6de3c23e
#
_entry.id   d82cabebab5937622bc2dbdc6de3c23e
#
_cell.length_a   1.000
_cell.length_b   1.000
_cell.length_c   1.000
_cell.angle_alpha   90.00
_cell.angle_beta   90.00
_cell.angle_gamma   90.00
#
_symmetry.space_group_name_H-M   'P 1'
#
loop_
_entity.id
_entity.type
_entity.pdbx_description
1 polymer ?
#
loop_
_entity_poly.entity_id
_entity_poly.type
_entity_poly.pdbx_seq_one_letter_code
_entity_poly.pdbx_strand_id
1 'polypeptide(L)'
;MELRAAEISAILKDQIKNFGNEAEVAEVGQVLSVGDGIARCFGLDKVQSGEMVEFESGVRGMALNLEQDNVGIVIFGADREIKEGQTVKRTGAIVDVPVGKGLLGRVVDALGNPIDGKGPVKTDSRARVDVKAPGIIPRKSVHEPMATGLKSIDAMIPIGRGQRELIIGDRQTGKTAIALDTILNQKPLNQGNDESQKLYCVYVAVGQKRSTVAQFVKVLEEQGALEYSIIVAATASDPAPMQYLAPFSGCAMGEFFRDNGMHAVIIYDDLSKQAVSYRQMSLLLRRPPGREAYPGDVFYLHSRLLERAAKMGDNAGKGSLTALPIIETQANDVSAYIPTNVISITDGQIFLESDLFYQGIRPAVNVGLSVSRVGSSAQTKAMKKVAGKIKGELAQYREMAAFAQFGSDLDAVTQRLLNRGSRLTELLKQPQFSPLKMEEQVAVIYAGVNGYLDPLPVNKVRAFEDGLLAQLRGRNSDILESIRATRDLTSDTEAKLKEAVSAYSKSFA
;
A
#
# COMPACT_ATOMS: atom_id res chain seq x y z
N MET A 1 30.22 -17.89 16.35
CA MET A 1 30.75 -19.19 16.80
C MET A 1 31.41 -19.79 15.60
N GLU A 2 32.72 -19.93 15.62
CA GLU A 2 33.42 -20.65 14.56
C GLU A 2 32.92 -22.08 14.56
N LEU A 3 32.58 -22.61 13.39
CA LEU A 3 32.29 -24.04 13.23
C LEU A 3 33.45 -24.82 13.81
N ARG A 4 33.19 -25.70 14.75
CA ARG A 4 34.27 -26.51 15.34
C ARG A 4 34.86 -27.38 14.25
N ALA A 5 36.16 -27.31 14.09
CA ALA A 5 36.89 -28.15 13.13
C ALA A 5 36.52 -29.66 13.23
N ALA A 6 36.07 -30.09 14.42
CA ALA A 6 35.57 -31.44 14.66
C ALA A 6 34.22 -31.73 13.96
N GLU A 7 33.33 -30.75 13.79
CA GLU A 7 32.04 -30.95 13.12
C GLU A 7 32.22 -31.04 11.60
N ILE A 8 33.09 -30.18 11.06
CA ILE A 8 33.49 -30.26 9.64
C ILE A 8 34.20 -31.59 9.35
N SER A 9 35.10 -32.03 10.25
CA SER A 9 35.81 -33.31 10.11
C SER A 9 34.88 -34.52 10.19
N ALA A 10 33.84 -34.48 11.03
CA ALA A 10 32.84 -35.54 11.12
C ALA A 10 32.01 -35.65 9.85
N ILE A 11 31.57 -34.52 9.32
CA ILE A 11 30.81 -34.45 8.05
C ILE A 11 31.67 -34.90 6.86
N LEU A 12 32.92 -34.43 6.77
CA LEU A 12 33.85 -34.86 5.75
C LEU A 12 34.14 -36.36 5.80
N LYS A 13 34.26 -36.95 6.99
CA LYS A 13 34.44 -38.39 7.16
C LYS A 13 33.24 -39.20 6.70
N ASP A 14 32.04 -38.69 6.93
CA ASP A 14 30.81 -39.36 6.49
C ASP A 14 30.64 -39.25 4.95
N GLN A 15 30.95 -38.08 4.40
CA GLN A 15 30.99 -37.87 2.94
C GLN A 15 32.05 -38.72 2.24
N ILE A 16 33.26 -38.88 2.81
CA ILE A 16 34.31 -39.72 2.26
C ILE A 16 33.89 -41.20 2.28
N LYS A 17 33.11 -41.65 3.23
CA LYS A 17 32.56 -43.01 3.23
C LYS A 17 31.51 -43.25 2.14
N ASN A 18 30.87 -42.21 1.68
CA ASN A 18 29.82 -42.26 0.64
C ASN A 18 30.34 -41.84 -0.76
N PHE A 19 31.64 -41.84 -1.00
CA PHE A 19 32.35 -41.29 -2.17
C PHE A 19 32.05 -41.98 -3.50
N GLY A 20 30.94 -42.69 -3.64
CA GLY A 20 30.49 -43.25 -4.91
C GLY A 20 29.53 -42.33 -5.72
N ASN A 21 29.14 -41.15 -5.16
CA ASN A 21 28.14 -40.26 -5.79
C ASN A 21 28.63 -38.82 -5.84
N GLU A 22 29.77 -38.54 -6.48
CA GLU A 22 30.32 -37.17 -6.64
C GLU A 22 29.37 -36.18 -7.34
N ALA A 23 28.32 -36.63 -8.02
CA ALA A 23 27.38 -35.79 -8.73
C ALA A 23 26.31 -35.14 -7.82
N GLU A 24 26.10 -35.63 -6.60
CA GLU A 24 25.00 -35.18 -5.72
C GLU A 24 25.39 -34.09 -4.71
N VAL A 25 26.67 -33.99 -4.32
CA VAL A 25 27.11 -33.08 -3.23
C VAL A 25 26.89 -31.60 -3.54
N ALA A 26 26.93 -31.21 -4.81
CA ALA A 26 26.67 -29.82 -5.22
C ALA A 26 25.19 -29.43 -5.20
N GLU A 27 24.30 -30.39 -5.20
CA GLU A 27 22.84 -30.23 -5.27
C GLU A 27 22.16 -30.50 -3.92
N VAL A 28 22.88 -31.10 -2.98
CA VAL A 28 22.39 -31.55 -1.67
C VAL A 28 23.32 -31.02 -0.59
N GLY A 29 22.74 -30.56 0.50
CA GLY A 29 23.44 -30.13 1.70
C GLY A 29 22.90 -30.81 2.94
N GLN A 30 23.55 -30.55 4.07
CA GLN A 30 23.19 -31.07 5.38
C GLN A 30 23.01 -29.94 6.38
N VAL A 31 21.96 -30.03 7.16
CA VAL A 31 21.63 -29.02 8.22
C VAL A 31 22.68 -29.14 9.34
N LEU A 32 23.40 -28.05 9.59
CA LEU A 32 24.39 -27.94 10.69
C LEU A 32 23.73 -27.45 11.98
N SER A 33 22.80 -26.49 11.85
CA SER A 33 22.04 -25.95 12.97
C SER A 33 20.73 -25.35 12.48
N VAL A 34 19.71 -25.37 13.32
CA VAL A 34 18.39 -24.80 13.03
C VAL A 34 17.82 -24.13 14.28
N GLY A 35 17.14 -23.02 14.10
CA GLY A 35 16.45 -22.30 15.17
C GLY A 35 15.99 -20.91 14.72
N ASP A 36 14.91 -20.42 15.33
CA ASP A 36 14.37 -19.09 15.09
C ASP A 36 14.03 -18.77 13.62
N GLY A 37 13.64 -19.80 12.84
CA GLY A 37 13.31 -19.67 11.44
C GLY A 37 14.53 -19.61 10.50
N ILE A 38 15.73 -19.91 10.99
CA ILE A 38 16.97 -19.95 10.21
C ILE A 38 17.60 -21.34 10.30
N ALA A 39 18.08 -21.87 9.18
CA ALA A 39 18.96 -23.02 9.13
C ALA A 39 20.31 -22.62 8.55
N ARG A 40 21.37 -23.21 9.10
CA ARG A 40 22.72 -23.19 8.52
C ARG A 40 23.03 -24.56 7.95
N CYS A 41 23.43 -24.59 6.71
CA CYS A 41 23.64 -25.84 6.00
C CYS A 41 25.05 -25.88 5.42
N PHE A 42 25.66 -27.06 5.44
CA PHE A 42 26.89 -27.34 4.76
C PHE A 42 26.60 -27.97 3.38
N GLY A 43 27.46 -27.77 2.40
CA GLY A 43 27.21 -28.16 1.03
C GLY A 43 26.37 -27.13 0.28
N LEU A 44 25.64 -27.59 -0.73
CA LEU A 44 24.89 -26.69 -1.63
C LEU A 44 25.80 -25.72 -2.41
N ASP A 45 26.95 -26.19 -2.86
CA ASP A 45 28.05 -25.37 -3.41
C ASP A 45 27.62 -24.52 -4.62
N LYS A 46 26.59 -24.94 -5.34
CA LYS A 46 26.05 -24.22 -6.51
C LYS A 46 24.79 -23.42 -6.23
N VAL A 47 24.32 -23.35 -4.97
CA VAL A 47 23.11 -22.61 -4.64
C VAL A 47 23.30 -21.12 -4.90
N GLN A 48 22.24 -20.47 -5.38
CA GLN A 48 22.24 -19.03 -5.62
C GLN A 48 21.49 -18.30 -4.49
N SER A 49 21.86 -17.06 -4.23
CA SER A 49 21.09 -16.21 -3.31
C SER A 49 19.67 -16.01 -3.86
N GLY A 50 18.66 -16.21 -3.02
CA GLY A 50 17.25 -16.19 -3.42
C GLY A 50 16.73 -17.50 -4.02
N GLU A 51 17.55 -18.54 -4.09
CA GLU A 51 17.11 -19.86 -4.56
C GLU A 51 16.32 -20.59 -3.47
N MET A 52 15.23 -21.24 -3.89
CA MET A 52 14.44 -22.12 -3.05
C MET A 52 15.20 -23.41 -2.77
N VAL A 53 15.12 -23.86 -1.54
CA VAL A 53 15.59 -25.16 -1.08
C VAL A 53 14.44 -25.92 -0.41
N GLU A 54 14.54 -27.23 -0.38
CA GLU A 54 13.57 -28.11 0.25
C GLU A 54 14.27 -29.03 1.25
N PHE A 55 13.78 -29.02 2.49
CA PHE A 55 14.24 -29.87 3.57
C PHE A 55 13.59 -31.25 3.45
N GLU A 56 14.22 -32.26 4.04
CA GLU A 56 13.71 -33.64 4.06
C GLU A 56 12.29 -33.75 4.64
N SER A 57 11.91 -32.84 5.55
CA SER A 57 10.57 -32.70 6.10
C SER A 57 9.51 -32.18 5.10
N GLY A 58 9.93 -31.73 3.90
CA GLY A 58 9.07 -31.06 2.93
C GLY A 58 8.90 -29.54 3.19
N VAL A 59 9.46 -29.02 4.28
CA VAL A 59 9.47 -27.58 4.55
C VAL A 59 10.40 -26.90 3.54
N ARG A 60 9.99 -25.74 3.03
CA ARG A 60 10.77 -24.94 2.09
C ARG A 60 11.52 -23.83 2.78
N GLY A 61 12.62 -23.42 2.19
CA GLY A 61 13.40 -22.27 2.62
C GLY A 61 14.00 -21.54 1.42
N MET A 62 14.69 -20.44 1.71
CA MET A 62 15.40 -19.66 0.70
C MET A 62 16.84 -19.42 1.17
N ALA A 63 17.79 -19.68 0.31
CA ALA A 63 19.20 -19.35 0.54
C ALA A 63 19.37 -17.83 0.52
N LEU A 64 19.86 -17.25 1.61
CA LEU A 64 20.00 -15.81 1.74
C LEU A 64 21.43 -15.35 1.99
N ASN A 65 22.20 -16.08 2.83
CA ASN A 65 23.63 -15.87 3.04
C ASN A 65 24.43 -17.00 2.43
N LEU A 66 25.36 -16.65 1.55
CA LEU A 66 26.32 -17.59 0.98
C LEU A 66 27.67 -17.29 1.61
N GLU A 67 28.10 -18.15 2.53
CA GLU A 67 29.39 -18.06 3.21
C GLU A 67 30.33 -19.17 2.68
N GLN A 68 31.59 -19.04 2.98
CA GLN A 68 32.60 -20.00 2.47
C GLN A 68 32.34 -21.42 2.99
N ASP A 69 31.90 -21.56 4.23
CA ASP A 69 31.76 -22.83 4.93
C ASP A 69 30.30 -23.28 5.09
N ASN A 70 29.35 -22.39 4.85
CA ASN A 70 27.93 -22.69 5.06
C ASN A 70 27.01 -21.78 4.27
N VAL A 71 25.76 -22.21 4.13
CA VAL A 71 24.68 -21.44 3.55
C VAL A 71 23.66 -21.13 4.64
N GLY A 72 23.35 -19.84 4.83
CA GLY A 72 22.28 -19.39 5.68
C GLY A 72 20.95 -19.39 4.94
N ILE A 73 20.01 -20.18 5.43
CA ILE A 73 18.71 -20.41 4.82
C ILE A 73 17.63 -19.87 5.74
N VAL A 74 16.71 -19.06 5.20
CA VAL A 74 15.49 -18.62 5.90
C VAL A 74 14.39 -19.63 5.61
N ILE A 75 13.63 -20.01 6.64
CA ILE A 75 12.65 -21.10 6.60
C ILE A 75 11.24 -20.54 6.42
N PHE A 76 10.52 -21.04 5.43
CA PHE A 76 9.13 -20.66 5.14
C PHE A 76 8.13 -21.64 5.77
N GLY A 77 8.25 -21.89 7.06
CA GLY A 77 7.37 -22.82 7.75
C GLY A 77 7.82 -23.09 9.19
N ALA A 78 7.37 -24.20 9.74
CA ALA A 78 7.72 -24.62 11.09
C ALA A 78 9.16 -25.19 11.11
N ASP A 79 10.07 -24.47 11.73
CA ASP A 79 11.46 -24.90 11.92
C ASP A 79 11.60 -26.11 12.83
N ARG A 80 10.60 -26.39 13.67
CA ARG A 80 10.55 -27.55 14.59
C ARG A 80 10.56 -28.91 13.86
N GLU A 81 10.18 -28.92 12.59
CA GLU A 81 10.18 -30.11 11.75
C GLU A 81 11.54 -30.41 11.13
N ILE A 82 12.49 -29.49 11.27
CA ILE A 82 13.86 -29.59 10.75
C ILE A 82 14.82 -29.94 11.89
N LYS A 83 15.69 -30.88 11.66
CA LYS A 83 16.69 -31.33 12.64
C LYS A 83 18.11 -31.23 12.09
N GLU A 84 19.08 -31.08 12.98
CA GLU A 84 20.49 -31.18 12.64
C GLU A 84 20.78 -32.53 11.98
N GLY A 85 21.63 -32.51 10.96
CA GLY A 85 21.99 -33.68 10.19
C GLY A 85 21.02 -34.08 9.09
N GLN A 86 19.83 -33.48 9.01
CA GLN A 86 18.89 -33.72 7.90
C GLN A 86 19.41 -33.17 6.57
N THR A 87 18.97 -33.81 5.52
CA THR A 87 19.29 -33.41 4.14
C THR A 87 18.46 -32.21 3.70
N VAL A 88 19.08 -31.31 2.98
CA VAL A 88 18.44 -30.18 2.28
C VAL A 88 18.82 -30.21 0.81
N LYS A 89 17.87 -30.03 -0.10
CA LYS A 89 18.06 -30.08 -1.56
C LYS A 89 17.81 -28.73 -2.20
N ARG A 90 18.64 -28.37 -3.17
CA ARG A 90 18.33 -27.26 -4.09
C ARG A 90 17.12 -27.60 -4.94
N THR A 91 16.38 -26.60 -5.29
CA THR A 91 15.31 -26.72 -6.29
C THR A 91 15.76 -26.24 -7.68
N GLY A 92 16.88 -25.51 -7.77
CA GLY A 92 17.33 -24.85 -9.00
C GLY A 92 16.46 -23.66 -9.42
N ALA A 93 15.46 -23.30 -8.62
CA ALA A 93 14.52 -22.23 -8.93
C ALA A 93 14.63 -21.10 -7.90
N ILE A 94 14.73 -19.87 -8.39
CA ILE A 94 14.58 -18.66 -7.56
C ILE A 94 13.15 -18.57 -7.08
N VAL A 95 12.94 -18.08 -5.86
CA VAL A 95 11.60 -17.94 -5.25
C VAL A 95 10.64 -17.23 -6.20
N ASP A 96 9.55 -17.89 -6.51
CA ASP A 96 8.48 -17.40 -7.37
C ASP A 96 7.09 -17.64 -6.75
N VAL A 97 6.10 -16.95 -7.28
CA VAL A 97 4.70 -17.05 -6.83
C VAL A 97 3.75 -17.17 -8.03
N PRO A 98 2.57 -17.78 -7.86
CA PRO A 98 1.55 -17.73 -8.88
C PRO A 98 1.12 -16.28 -9.13
N VAL A 99 0.85 -15.95 -10.40
CA VAL A 99 0.35 -14.64 -10.83
C VAL A 99 -0.79 -14.83 -11.83
N GLY A 100 -1.63 -13.83 -11.99
CA GLY A 100 -2.71 -13.86 -12.96
C GLY A 100 -4.08 -13.56 -12.36
N LYS A 101 -5.08 -13.45 -13.24
CA LYS A 101 -6.48 -13.17 -12.85
C LYS A 101 -7.11 -14.27 -11.98
N GLY A 102 -6.56 -15.49 -11.98
CA GLY A 102 -7.02 -16.57 -11.11
C GLY A 102 -6.80 -16.34 -9.61
N LEU A 103 -5.99 -15.35 -9.25
CA LEU A 103 -5.80 -14.90 -7.87
C LEU A 103 -6.87 -13.92 -7.38
N LEU A 104 -7.65 -13.32 -8.27
CA LEU A 104 -8.72 -12.40 -7.90
C LEU A 104 -9.78 -13.12 -7.06
N GLY A 105 -10.18 -12.49 -5.97
CA GLY A 105 -11.10 -13.08 -5.00
C GLY A 105 -10.47 -14.04 -4.00
N ARG A 106 -9.14 -14.19 -4.01
CA ARG A 106 -8.41 -15.16 -3.20
C ARG A 106 -7.60 -14.49 -2.09
N VAL A 107 -7.42 -15.26 -1.02
CA VAL A 107 -6.52 -14.92 0.09
C VAL A 107 -5.40 -15.96 0.10
N VAL A 108 -4.17 -15.51 -0.04
CA VAL A 108 -2.99 -16.35 -0.15
C VAL A 108 -1.92 -15.95 0.88
N ASP A 109 -1.00 -16.87 1.16
CA ASP A 109 0.19 -16.60 1.96
C ASP A 109 1.31 -15.94 1.12
N ALA A 110 2.46 -15.71 1.73
CA ALA A 110 3.61 -15.08 1.06
C ALA A 110 4.21 -15.93 -0.08
N LEU A 111 3.93 -17.22 -0.14
CA LEU A 111 4.34 -18.12 -1.24
C LEU A 111 3.25 -18.28 -2.30
N GLY A 112 2.11 -17.60 -2.13
CA GLY A 112 0.97 -17.69 -3.03
C GLY A 112 0.09 -18.92 -2.80
N ASN A 113 0.27 -19.66 -1.70
CA ASN A 113 -0.59 -20.76 -1.35
C ASN A 113 -1.93 -20.22 -0.82
N PRO A 114 -3.08 -20.78 -1.26
CA PRO A 114 -4.37 -20.33 -0.77
C PRO A 114 -4.57 -20.68 0.71
N ILE A 115 -5.09 -19.72 1.47
CA ILE A 115 -5.40 -19.86 2.90
C ILE A 115 -6.88 -19.55 3.20
N ASP A 116 -7.69 -19.41 2.16
CA ASP A 116 -9.11 -19.05 2.21
C ASP A 116 -10.06 -20.25 2.19
N GLY A 117 -9.55 -21.47 2.11
CA GLY A 117 -10.35 -22.68 2.05
C GLY A 117 -11.08 -22.91 0.71
N LYS A 118 -10.83 -22.09 -0.32
CA LYS A 118 -11.50 -22.17 -1.62
C LYS A 118 -10.79 -23.09 -2.63
N GLY A 119 -9.87 -23.94 -2.16
CA GLY A 119 -9.10 -24.87 -3.01
C GLY A 119 -7.92 -24.19 -3.74
N PRO A 120 -7.23 -24.90 -4.63
CA PRO A 120 -6.05 -24.42 -5.30
C PRO A 120 -6.33 -23.22 -6.21
N VAL A 121 -5.33 -22.33 -6.36
CA VAL A 121 -5.40 -21.19 -7.27
C VAL A 121 -5.29 -21.70 -8.71
N LYS A 122 -6.21 -21.26 -9.55
CA LYS A 122 -6.24 -21.65 -10.99
C LYS A 122 -5.45 -20.63 -11.79
N THR A 123 -4.16 -20.86 -11.94
CA THR A 123 -3.29 -20.08 -12.82
C THR A 123 -2.10 -20.93 -13.28
N ASP A 124 -1.73 -20.75 -14.54
CA ASP A 124 -0.57 -21.44 -15.15
C ASP A 124 0.67 -20.55 -15.19
N SER A 125 0.55 -19.29 -14.73
CA SER A 125 1.63 -18.31 -14.77
C SER A 125 2.26 -18.14 -13.39
N ARG A 126 3.60 -18.07 -13.36
CA ARG A 126 4.37 -17.77 -12.16
C ARG A 126 5.36 -16.65 -12.45
N ALA A 127 5.67 -15.86 -11.45
CA ALA A 127 6.65 -14.77 -11.54
C ALA A 127 7.61 -14.80 -10.36
N ARG A 128 8.87 -14.46 -10.60
CA ARG A 128 9.86 -14.29 -9.53
C ARG A 128 9.43 -13.17 -8.60
N VAL A 129 9.63 -13.37 -7.31
CA VAL A 129 9.21 -12.39 -6.29
C VAL A 129 10.13 -11.18 -6.24
N ASP A 130 11.41 -11.34 -6.44
CA ASP A 130 12.38 -10.25 -6.44
C ASP A 130 12.97 -10.10 -7.85
N VAL A 131 12.56 -9.04 -8.53
CA VAL A 131 13.00 -8.68 -9.87
C VAL A 131 13.39 -7.21 -9.91
N LYS A 132 14.24 -6.88 -10.89
CA LYS A 132 14.64 -5.50 -11.12
C LYS A 132 13.43 -4.64 -11.57
N ALA A 133 13.31 -3.45 -10.99
CA ALA A 133 12.30 -2.48 -11.40
C ALA A 133 12.44 -2.10 -12.88
N PRO A 134 11.35 -1.68 -13.54
CA PRO A 134 11.41 -1.16 -14.91
C PRO A 134 12.43 -0.04 -15.04
N GLY A 135 13.20 -0.05 -16.13
CA GLY A 135 14.16 1.00 -16.45
C GLY A 135 13.51 2.36 -16.74
N ILE A 136 14.30 3.36 -17.04
CA ILE A 136 13.83 4.74 -17.28
C ILE A 136 13.02 4.81 -18.58
N ILE A 137 13.50 4.19 -19.65
CA ILE A 137 12.92 4.29 -20.98
C ILE A 137 11.48 3.76 -21.10
N PRO A 138 11.12 2.60 -20.49
CA PRO A 138 9.77 2.08 -20.57
C PRO A 138 8.75 2.84 -19.69
N ARG A 139 9.17 3.79 -18.86
CA ARG A 139 8.29 4.57 -17.98
C ARG A 139 7.71 5.79 -18.69
N LYS A 140 6.52 6.18 -18.25
CA LYS A 140 5.86 7.42 -18.61
C LYS A 140 5.54 8.22 -17.34
N SER A 141 5.57 9.54 -17.43
CA SER A 141 5.16 10.39 -16.30
C SER A 141 3.72 10.12 -15.90
N VAL A 142 3.47 10.10 -14.59
CA VAL A 142 2.13 9.89 -14.03
C VAL A 142 1.21 11.06 -14.42
N HIS A 143 0.07 10.76 -15.04
CA HIS A 143 -0.88 11.74 -15.57
C HIS A 143 -2.35 11.31 -15.48
N GLU A 144 -2.62 10.07 -15.06
CA GLU A 144 -3.97 9.54 -14.92
C GLU A 144 -4.34 9.47 -13.45
N PRO A 145 -5.52 9.99 -13.02
CA PRO A 145 -5.92 9.94 -11.63
C PRO A 145 -6.22 8.51 -11.15
N MET A 146 -5.84 8.24 -9.91
CA MET A 146 -6.27 7.10 -9.13
C MET A 146 -7.07 7.64 -7.94
N ALA A 147 -8.39 7.68 -8.07
CA ALA A 147 -9.26 8.24 -7.05
C ALA A 147 -9.38 7.32 -5.84
N THR A 148 -9.20 7.87 -4.64
CA THR A 148 -9.38 7.15 -3.39
C THR A 148 -10.84 7.15 -2.92
N GLY A 149 -11.66 8.05 -3.44
CA GLY A 149 -13.01 8.30 -2.97
C GLY A 149 -13.10 9.16 -1.71
N LEU A 150 -11.96 9.61 -1.20
CA LEU A 150 -11.86 10.45 -0.02
C LEU A 150 -11.60 11.91 -0.41
N LYS A 151 -12.54 12.80 -0.07
CA LYS A 151 -12.50 14.23 -0.43
C LYS A 151 -11.18 14.89 -0.05
N SER A 152 -10.69 14.64 1.17
CA SER A 152 -9.48 15.25 1.69
C SER A 152 -8.22 14.84 0.90
N ILE A 153 -8.18 13.62 0.38
CA ILE A 153 -7.04 13.11 -0.38
C ILE A 153 -7.15 13.54 -1.83
N ASP A 154 -8.26 13.21 -2.50
CA ASP A 154 -8.44 13.47 -3.93
C ASP A 154 -8.39 14.96 -4.28
N ALA A 155 -8.81 15.84 -3.35
CA ALA A 155 -8.75 17.28 -3.53
C ALA A 155 -7.36 17.90 -3.25
N MET A 156 -6.64 17.42 -2.23
CA MET A 156 -5.45 18.10 -1.72
C MET A 156 -4.15 17.34 -1.94
N ILE A 157 -4.21 16.01 -2.03
CA ILE A 157 -3.05 15.11 -2.14
C ILE A 157 -3.37 14.06 -3.21
N PRO A 158 -3.62 14.49 -4.45
CA PRO A 158 -4.08 13.58 -5.49
C PRO A 158 -3.04 12.53 -5.83
N ILE A 159 -3.52 11.32 -6.07
CA ILE A 159 -2.70 10.15 -6.42
C ILE A 159 -2.97 9.80 -7.87
N GLY A 160 -1.91 9.54 -8.62
CA GLY A 160 -2.00 9.09 -10.01
C GLY A 160 -1.65 7.62 -10.19
N ARG A 161 -2.13 7.04 -11.26
CA ARG A 161 -1.82 5.66 -11.64
C ARG A 161 -0.33 5.49 -11.94
N GLY A 162 0.34 4.66 -11.14
CA GLY A 162 1.77 4.45 -11.20
C GLY A 162 2.59 5.27 -10.20
N GLN A 163 1.94 6.07 -9.36
CA GLN A 163 2.57 6.84 -8.29
C GLN A 163 2.81 5.96 -7.05
N ARG A 164 3.80 6.36 -6.26
CA ARG A 164 4.05 5.81 -4.92
C ARG A 164 3.70 6.87 -3.89
N GLU A 165 2.61 6.68 -3.17
CA GLU A 165 2.16 7.63 -2.15
C GLU A 165 2.14 6.95 -0.79
N LEU A 166 2.95 7.47 0.15
CA LEU A 166 3.08 6.93 1.49
C LEU A 166 1.88 7.33 2.36
N ILE A 167 1.31 6.38 3.08
CA ILE A 167 0.35 6.64 4.16
C ILE A 167 1.09 6.44 5.49
N ILE A 168 1.25 7.49 6.26
CA ILE A 168 2.09 7.50 7.45
C ILE A 168 1.34 8.10 8.65
N GLY A 169 1.52 7.53 9.83
CA GLY A 169 0.94 8.01 11.07
C GLY A 169 1.00 6.98 12.19
N ASP A 170 0.62 7.39 13.39
CA ASP A 170 0.62 6.55 14.56
C ASP A 170 -0.41 5.42 14.46
N ARG A 171 -0.32 4.50 15.42
CA ARG A 171 -1.29 3.40 15.55
C ARG A 171 -2.72 3.92 15.65
N GLN A 172 -3.65 3.27 14.98
CA GLN A 172 -5.08 3.56 15.01
C GLN A 172 -5.49 4.97 14.51
N THR A 173 -4.68 5.62 13.70
CA THR A 173 -5.01 6.92 13.08
C THR A 173 -5.83 6.80 11.80
N GLY A 174 -6.19 5.58 11.36
CA GLY A 174 -7.03 5.35 10.19
C GLY A 174 -6.28 5.00 8.91
N LYS A 175 -5.01 4.61 8.96
CA LYS A 175 -4.20 4.23 7.79
C LYS A 175 -4.86 3.11 6.97
N THR A 176 -5.22 2.01 7.63
CA THR A 176 -5.91 0.87 6.99
C THR A 176 -7.30 1.24 6.48
N ALA A 177 -8.00 2.17 7.13
CA ALA A 177 -9.30 2.65 6.68
C ALA A 177 -9.20 3.39 5.33
N ILE A 178 -8.17 4.22 5.13
CA ILE A 178 -7.91 4.87 3.84
C ILE A 178 -7.64 3.82 2.75
N ALA A 179 -6.85 2.81 3.07
CA ALA A 179 -6.57 1.71 2.15
C ALA A 179 -7.86 0.98 1.73
N LEU A 180 -8.71 0.66 2.70
CA LEU A 180 -9.97 -0.02 2.46
C LEU A 180 -10.93 0.81 1.62
N ASP A 181 -11.13 2.08 1.96
CA ASP A 181 -11.99 2.98 1.18
C ASP A 181 -11.47 3.18 -0.25
N THR A 182 -10.15 3.21 -0.44
CA THR A 182 -9.53 3.26 -1.77
C THR A 182 -9.90 2.02 -2.60
N ILE A 183 -9.85 0.83 -2.00
CA ILE A 183 -10.26 -0.42 -2.69
C ILE A 183 -11.75 -0.39 -3.01
N LEU A 184 -12.59 -0.01 -2.06
CA LEU A 184 -14.05 0.05 -2.25
C LEU A 184 -14.44 1.03 -3.37
N ASN A 185 -13.73 2.14 -3.50
CA ASN A 185 -13.98 3.15 -4.53
C ASN A 185 -13.74 2.65 -5.95
N GLN A 186 -12.99 1.57 -6.13
CA GLN A 186 -12.69 1.01 -7.46
C GLN A 186 -13.81 0.13 -8.01
N LYS A 187 -14.84 -0.18 -7.21
CA LYS A 187 -15.94 -1.07 -7.62
C LYS A 187 -16.63 -0.64 -8.91
N PRO A 188 -17.06 0.62 -9.10
CA PRO A 188 -17.73 1.03 -10.33
C PRO A 188 -16.87 0.84 -11.58
N LEU A 189 -15.54 1.09 -11.48
CA LEU A 189 -14.62 0.91 -12.59
C LEU A 189 -14.46 -0.57 -12.96
N ASN A 190 -14.37 -1.44 -11.95
CA ASN A 190 -14.20 -2.87 -12.16
C ASN A 190 -15.48 -3.59 -12.62
N GLN A 191 -16.65 -3.03 -12.35
CA GLN A 191 -17.93 -3.51 -12.88
C GLN A 191 -18.19 -3.10 -14.33
N GLY A 192 -17.47 -2.10 -14.83
CA GLY A 192 -17.55 -1.68 -16.22
C GLY A 192 -16.91 -2.68 -17.19
N ASN A 193 -17.20 -2.53 -18.48
CA ASN A 193 -16.67 -3.39 -19.54
C ASN A 193 -15.33 -2.89 -20.11
N ASP A 194 -14.93 -1.65 -19.81
CA ASP A 194 -13.70 -1.05 -20.30
C ASP A 194 -12.51 -1.47 -19.44
N GLU A 195 -11.72 -2.41 -19.93
CA GLU A 195 -10.54 -2.91 -19.24
C GLU A 195 -9.50 -1.80 -18.93
N SER A 196 -9.43 -0.78 -19.78
CA SER A 196 -8.49 0.34 -19.60
C SER A 196 -8.83 1.23 -18.39
N GLN A 197 -10.08 1.18 -17.91
CA GLN A 197 -10.52 1.92 -16.73
C GLN A 197 -10.40 1.12 -15.44
N LYS A 198 -10.40 -0.20 -15.52
CA LYS A 198 -10.33 -1.08 -14.35
C LYS A 198 -9.07 -0.82 -13.54
N LEU A 199 -9.19 -1.01 -12.24
CA LEU A 199 -8.08 -0.95 -11.30
C LEU A 199 -8.18 -2.16 -10.36
N TYR A 200 -7.33 -3.14 -10.59
CA TYR A 200 -7.23 -4.30 -9.73
C TYR A 200 -6.49 -3.94 -8.45
N CYS A 201 -6.84 -4.58 -7.34
CA CYS A 201 -6.30 -4.25 -6.04
C CYS A 201 -5.51 -5.43 -5.47
N VAL A 202 -4.34 -5.14 -4.91
CA VAL A 202 -3.55 -6.10 -4.13
C VAL A 202 -3.36 -5.50 -2.74
N TYR A 203 -3.84 -6.20 -1.72
CA TYR A 203 -3.62 -5.82 -0.33
C TYR A 203 -2.68 -6.81 0.34
N VAL A 204 -1.57 -6.30 0.85
CA VAL A 204 -0.56 -7.10 1.54
C VAL A 204 -0.59 -6.79 3.03
N ALA A 205 -1.07 -7.75 3.82
CA ALA A 205 -1.08 -7.68 5.28
C ALA A 205 0.22 -8.25 5.84
N VAL A 206 1.01 -7.43 6.52
CA VAL A 206 2.29 -7.82 7.10
C VAL A 206 2.25 -7.68 8.61
N GLY A 207 2.45 -8.78 9.32
CA GLY A 207 2.54 -8.78 10.79
C GLY A 207 1.29 -8.33 11.52
N GLN A 208 0.13 -8.37 10.86
CA GLN A 208 -1.16 -8.04 11.47
C GLN A 208 -1.77 -9.23 12.21
N LYS A 209 -2.69 -8.97 13.14
CA LYS A 209 -3.45 -10.02 13.80
C LYS A 209 -4.36 -10.73 12.77
N ARG A 210 -4.47 -12.06 12.89
CA ARG A 210 -5.37 -12.84 12.01
C ARG A 210 -6.82 -12.35 12.03
N SER A 211 -7.31 -11.93 13.19
CA SER A 211 -8.67 -11.37 13.33
C SER A 211 -8.86 -10.07 12.54
N THR A 212 -7.84 -9.21 12.49
CA THR A 212 -7.87 -7.97 11.72
C THR A 212 -7.92 -8.27 10.22
N VAL A 213 -7.10 -9.19 9.75
CA VAL A 213 -7.10 -9.62 8.34
C VAL A 213 -8.43 -10.26 7.97
N ALA A 214 -8.96 -11.15 8.81
CA ALA A 214 -10.26 -11.78 8.60
C ALA A 214 -11.40 -10.76 8.50
N GLN A 215 -11.41 -9.75 9.37
CA GLN A 215 -12.39 -8.67 9.33
C GLN A 215 -12.27 -7.84 8.04
N PHE A 216 -11.04 -7.54 7.61
CA PHE A 216 -10.78 -6.82 6.36
C PHE A 216 -11.31 -7.59 5.14
N VAL A 217 -11.01 -8.88 5.05
CA VAL A 217 -11.51 -9.77 3.99
C VAL A 217 -13.04 -9.80 3.98
N LYS A 218 -13.65 -9.95 5.16
CA LYS A 218 -15.11 -9.97 5.30
C LYS A 218 -15.76 -8.69 4.78
N VAL A 219 -15.23 -7.53 5.11
CA VAL A 219 -15.74 -6.25 4.60
C VAL A 219 -15.64 -6.17 3.08
N LEU A 220 -14.52 -6.59 2.49
CA LEU A 220 -14.35 -6.62 1.03
C LEU A 220 -15.36 -7.58 0.37
N GLU A 221 -15.63 -8.73 0.99
CA GLU A 221 -16.59 -9.71 0.48
C GLU A 221 -18.02 -9.17 0.54
N GLU A 222 -18.43 -8.63 1.69
CA GLU A 222 -19.76 -8.03 1.88
C GLU A 222 -20.02 -6.84 0.95
N GLN A 223 -18.99 -6.06 0.64
CA GLN A 223 -19.08 -4.92 -0.28
C GLN A 223 -18.90 -5.32 -1.76
N GLY A 224 -18.62 -6.59 -2.06
CA GLY A 224 -18.36 -7.06 -3.41
C GLY A 224 -17.06 -6.54 -4.02
N ALA A 225 -16.09 -6.16 -3.18
CA ALA A 225 -14.80 -5.66 -3.60
C ALA A 225 -13.71 -6.74 -3.64
N LEU A 226 -13.97 -7.89 -3.04
CA LEU A 226 -13.03 -9.02 -3.06
C LEU A 226 -12.85 -9.58 -4.49
N GLU A 227 -13.88 -9.49 -5.33
CA GLU A 227 -13.89 -10.03 -6.70
C GLU A 227 -12.78 -9.46 -7.60
N TYR A 228 -12.36 -8.23 -7.35
CA TYR A 228 -11.27 -7.57 -8.10
C TYR A 228 -10.00 -7.37 -7.24
N SER A 229 -9.92 -8.05 -6.10
CA SER A 229 -8.83 -7.91 -5.13
C SER A 229 -8.10 -9.22 -4.91
N ILE A 230 -6.80 -9.10 -4.62
CA ILE A 230 -5.93 -10.18 -4.16
C ILE A 230 -5.46 -9.82 -2.77
N ILE A 231 -5.59 -10.72 -1.80
CA ILE A 231 -5.11 -10.55 -0.44
C ILE A 231 -3.90 -11.46 -0.21
N VAL A 232 -2.77 -10.87 0.13
CA VAL A 232 -1.55 -11.59 0.53
C VAL A 232 -1.35 -11.38 2.03
N ALA A 233 -1.38 -12.42 2.81
CA ALA A 233 -1.29 -12.31 4.26
C ALA A 233 -0.09 -13.07 4.82
N ALA A 234 0.75 -12.35 5.56
CA ALA A 234 1.75 -12.88 6.47
C ALA A 234 1.49 -12.26 7.84
N THR A 235 0.78 -12.99 8.68
CA THR A 235 0.26 -12.48 9.96
C THR A 235 1.32 -12.44 11.05
N ALA A 236 1.01 -11.85 12.19
CA ALA A 236 1.93 -11.77 13.34
C ALA A 236 2.35 -13.14 13.90
N SER A 237 1.60 -14.20 13.61
CA SER A 237 1.94 -15.56 14.00
C SER A 237 2.78 -16.33 12.97
N ASP A 238 2.98 -15.74 11.79
CA ASP A 238 3.80 -16.34 10.75
C ASP A 238 5.29 -16.00 10.97
N PRO A 239 6.22 -16.86 10.54
CA PRO A 239 7.65 -16.61 10.71
C PRO A 239 8.11 -15.33 10.02
N ALA A 240 9.16 -14.70 10.55
CA ALA A 240 9.73 -13.47 9.99
C ALA A 240 10.05 -13.57 8.48
N PRO A 241 10.57 -14.69 7.94
CA PRO A 241 10.77 -14.84 6.50
C PRO A 241 9.50 -14.68 5.66
N MET A 242 8.36 -15.14 6.15
CA MET A 242 7.07 -14.95 5.46
C MET A 242 6.64 -13.49 5.45
N GLN A 243 6.81 -12.78 6.56
CA GLN A 243 6.51 -11.35 6.65
C GLN A 243 7.45 -10.50 5.79
N TYR A 244 8.72 -10.91 5.67
CA TYR A 244 9.68 -10.29 4.76
C TYR A 244 9.28 -10.47 3.29
N LEU A 245 8.86 -11.67 2.91
CA LEU A 245 8.60 -12.04 1.53
C LEU A 245 7.27 -11.49 1.00
N ALA A 246 6.24 -11.40 1.85
CA ALA A 246 4.88 -11.06 1.43
C ALA A 246 4.75 -9.79 0.59
N PRO A 247 5.43 -8.66 0.89
CA PRO A 247 5.40 -7.47 0.04
C PRO A 247 5.96 -7.70 -1.36
N PHE A 248 7.02 -8.47 -1.50
CA PHE A 248 7.61 -8.83 -2.79
C PHE A 248 6.68 -9.74 -3.60
N SER A 249 6.04 -10.69 -2.94
CA SER A 249 5.06 -11.59 -3.57
C SER A 249 3.84 -10.83 -4.07
N GLY A 250 3.28 -9.97 -3.24
CA GLY A 250 2.17 -9.09 -3.65
C GLY A 250 2.56 -8.17 -4.80
N CYS A 251 3.78 -7.64 -4.79
CA CYS A 251 4.32 -6.82 -5.88
C CYS A 251 4.38 -7.59 -7.20
N ALA A 252 4.88 -8.82 -7.20
CA ALA A 252 4.91 -9.68 -8.38
C ALA A 252 3.50 -9.96 -8.93
N MET A 253 2.52 -10.15 -8.05
CA MET A 253 1.10 -10.30 -8.44
C MET A 253 0.54 -9.03 -9.07
N GLY A 254 0.87 -7.85 -8.53
CA GLY A 254 0.49 -6.55 -9.09
C GLY A 254 1.16 -6.24 -10.41
N GLU A 255 2.43 -6.61 -10.57
CA GLU A 255 3.20 -6.43 -11.81
C GLU A 255 2.61 -7.21 -12.98
N PHE A 256 1.98 -8.36 -12.73
CA PHE A 256 1.29 -9.10 -13.79
C PHE A 256 0.28 -8.20 -14.51
N PHE A 257 -0.51 -7.43 -13.78
CA PHE A 257 -1.48 -6.53 -14.40
C PHE A 257 -0.78 -5.38 -15.14
N ARG A 258 0.22 -4.74 -14.52
CA ARG A 258 1.01 -3.67 -15.14
C ARG A 258 1.63 -4.10 -16.45
N ASP A 259 2.27 -5.26 -16.48
CA ASP A 259 3.05 -5.74 -17.62
C ASP A 259 2.15 -6.29 -18.77
N ASN A 260 0.88 -6.57 -18.46
CA ASN A 260 -0.12 -6.97 -19.44
C ASN A 260 -1.08 -5.82 -19.85
N GLY A 261 -0.66 -4.58 -19.67
CA GLY A 261 -1.40 -3.40 -20.13
C GLY A 261 -2.61 -3.03 -19.26
N MET A 262 -2.73 -3.63 -18.09
CA MET A 262 -3.79 -3.38 -17.12
C MET A 262 -3.29 -2.45 -16.01
N HIS A 263 -4.17 -2.10 -15.09
CA HIS A 263 -3.83 -1.23 -13.97
C HIS A 263 -4.09 -1.93 -12.64
N ALA A 264 -3.16 -1.77 -11.70
CA ALA A 264 -3.30 -2.27 -10.35
C ALA A 264 -2.84 -1.23 -9.33
N VAL A 265 -3.41 -1.31 -8.14
CA VAL A 265 -2.93 -0.64 -6.94
C VAL A 265 -2.52 -1.70 -5.92
N ILE A 266 -1.35 -1.51 -5.32
CA ILE A 266 -0.88 -2.36 -4.24
C ILE A 266 -0.74 -1.57 -2.95
N ILE A 267 -1.26 -2.13 -1.88
CA ILE A 267 -1.21 -1.55 -0.53
C ILE A 267 -0.36 -2.47 0.34
N TYR A 268 0.68 -1.91 0.95
CA TYR A 268 1.55 -2.63 1.88
C TYR A 268 1.22 -2.22 3.31
N ASP A 269 0.50 -3.04 4.04
CA ASP A 269 0.06 -2.73 5.41
C ASP A 269 0.69 -3.69 6.43
N ASP A 270 1.88 -3.41 6.98
CA ASP A 270 2.71 -2.25 6.77
C ASP A 270 4.19 -2.62 6.51
N LEU A 271 4.93 -1.69 5.91
CA LEU A 271 6.35 -1.89 5.65
C LEU A 271 7.23 -1.71 6.89
N SER A 272 6.74 -1.10 7.97
CA SER A 272 7.45 -1.03 9.25
C SER A 272 7.68 -2.44 9.81
N LYS A 273 6.67 -3.30 9.73
CA LYS A 273 6.77 -4.70 10.18
C LYS A 273 7.63 -5.53 9.25
N GLN A 274 7.61 -5.28 7.94
CA GLN A 274 8.57 -5.89 7.03
C GLN A 274 10.01 -5.55 7.41
N ALA A 275 10.31 -4.30 7.71
CA ALA A 275 11.63 -3.86 8.14
C ALA A 275 12.05 -4.54 9.45
N VAL A 276 11.15 -4.67 10.42
CA VAL A 276 11.40 -5.40 11.68
C VAL A 276 11.71 -6.86 11.42
N SER A 277 10.95 -7.53 10.55
CA SER A 277 11.18 -8.92 10.17
C SER A 277 12.53 -9.10 9.49
N TYR A 278 12.89 -8.18 8.60
CA TYR A 278 14.20 -8.18 7.94
C TYR A 278 15.36 -7.95 8.91
N ARG A 279 15.17 -7.04 9.88
CA ARG A 279 16.15 -6.84 10.97
C ARG A 279 16.33 -8.12 11.78
N GLN A 280 15.27 -8.80 12.18
CA GLN A 280 15.32 -10.06 12.91
C GLN A 280 16.10 -11.12 12.13
N MET A 281 15.78 -11.34 10.87
CA MET A 281 16.47 -12.29 10.00
C MET A 281 17.95 -11.96 9.85
N SER A 282 18.25 -10.68 9.64
CA SER A 282 19.63 -10.21 9.44
C SER A 282 20.49 -10.41 10.68
N LEU A 283 19.96 -10.14 11.86
CA LEU A 283 20.66 -10.38 13.13
C LEU A 283 20.91 -11.89 13.38
N LEU A 284 19.93 -12.72 13.09
CA LEU A 284 20.06 -14.19 13.21
C LEU A 284 21.07 -14.76 12.19
N LEU A 285 21.14 -14.17 11.00
CA LEU A 285 22.17 -14.47 10.00
C LEU A 285 23.53 -13.81 10.29
N ARG A 286 23.67 -13.13 11.44
CA ARG A 286 24.89 -12.44 11.89
C ARG A 286 25.38 -11.35 10.94
N ARG A 287 24.49 -10.71 10.19
CA ARG A 287 24.82 -9.52 9.43
C ARG A 287 25.09 -8.35 10.40
N PRO A 288 26.11 -7.52 10.16
CA PRO A 288 26.43 -6.42 11.07
C PRO A 288 25.26 -5.42 11.14
N PRO A 289 24.82 -5.05 12.36
CA PRO A 289 23.75 -4.08 12.55
C PRO A 289 24.24 -2.65 12.33
N GLY A 290 23.37 -1.83 11.75
CA GLY A 290 23.54 -0.39 11.64
C GLY A 290 22.62 0.39 12.61
N ARG A 291 22.13 1.54 12.15
CA ARG A 291 21.22 2.41 12.95
C ARG A 291 19.97 1.63 13.36
N GLU A 292 19.59 1.74 14.63
CA GLU A 292 18.45 1.05 15.26
C GLU A 292 18.49 -0.49 15.05
N ALA A 293 19.70 -1.04 14.95
CA ALA A 293 19.98 -2.45 14.67
C ALA A 293 19.45 -2.96 13.32
N TYR A 294 19.05 -2.09 12.42
CA TYR A 294 18.71 -2.46 11.04
C TYR A 294 19.99 -2.79 10.24
N PRO A 295 19.94 -3.74 9.31
CA PRO A 295 21.06 -3.97 8.41
C PRO A 295 21.29 -2.79 7.49
N GLY A 296 22.53 -2.62 7.00
CA GLY A 296 22.93 -1.48 6.17
C GLY A 296 22.16 -1.34 4.85
N ASP A 297 21.53 -2.41 4.39
CA ASP A 297 20.75 -2.46 3.14
C ASP A 297 19.23 -2.32 3.34
N VAL A 298 18.77 -1.91 4.52
CA VAL A 298 17.31 -1.74 4.77
C VAL A 298 16.68 -0.67 3.87
N PHE A 299 17.44 0.38 3.50
CA PHE A 299 16.98 1.35 2.52
C PHE A 299 16.74 0.66 1.17
N TYR A 300 17.67 -0.17 0.73
CA TYR A 300 17.57 -0.92 -0.52
C TYR A 300 16.43 -1.93 -0.50
N LEU A 301 16.10 -2.51 0.65
CA LEU A 301 14.93 -3.38 0.82
C LEU A 301 13.65 -2.70 0.33
N HIS A 302 13.38 -1.49 0.81
CA HIS A 302 12.19 -0.74 0.45
C HIS A 302 12.29 -0.06 -0.92
N SER A 303 13.47 0.45 -1.29
CA SER A 303 13.63 1.12 -2.58
C SER A 303 13.48 0.17 -3.76
N ARG A 304 14.08 -1.03 -3.71
CA ARG A 304 13.92 -2.02 -4.78
C ARG A 304 12.50 -2.56 -4.91
N LEU A 305 11.73 -2.57 -3.81
CA LEU A 305 10.31 -2.93 -3.82
C LEU A 305 9.46 -1.81 -4.44
N LEU A 306 9.60 -0.59 -3.93
CA LEU A 306 8.74 0.54 -4.31
C LEU A 306 9.04 1.09 -5.70
N GLU A 307 10.27 0.99 -6.18
CA GLU A 307 10.64 1.37 -7.55
C GLU A 307 9.96 0.50 -8.64
N ARG A 308 9.43 -0.64 -8.27
CA ARG A 308 8.66 -1.52 -9.16
C ARG A 308 7.28 -0.95 -9.49
N ALA A 309 6.74 -0.07 -8.65
CA ALA A 309 5.53 0.69 -8.97
C ALA A 309 5.87 1.78 -10.00
N ALA A 310 5.18 1.76 -11.12
CA ALA A 310 5.42 2.67 -12.23
C ALA A 310 4.20 2.77 -13.17
N LYS A 311 4.13 3.88 -13.91
CA LYS A 311 3.30 4.02 -15.10
C LYS A 311 4.15 3.64 -16.30
N MET A 312 3.68 2.68 -17.10
CA MET A 312 4.36 2.25 -18.32
C MET A 312 3.99 3.13 -19.50
N GLY A 313 4.96 3.31 -20.39
CA GLY A 313 4.80 4.07 -21.64
C GLY A 313 3.99 3.35 -22.70
N ASP A 314 3.67 4.07 -23.78
CA ASP A 314 2.84 3.55 -24.88
C ASP A 314 3.49 2.35 -25.59
N ASN A 315 4.81 2.32 -25.64
CA ASN A 315 5.63 1.24 -26.20
C ASN A 315 5.87 0.07 -25.21
N ALA A 316 5.41 0.20 -23.97
CA ALA A 316 5.60 -0.78 -22.91
C ALA A 316 4.27 -1.26 -22.29
N GLY A 317 3.19 -1.26 -23.10
CA GLY A 317 1.90 -1.84 -22.73
C GLY A 317 0.92 -0.89 -22.04
N LYS A 318 1.31 0.35 -21.69
CA LYS A 318 0.46 1.39 -21.05
C LYS A 318 -0.08 1.05 -19.65
N GLY A 319 0.26 -0.09 -19.09
CA GLY A 319 -0.18 -0.51 -17.75
C GLY A 319 0.38 0.36 -16.64
N SER A 320 -0.09 0.15 -15.43
CA SER A 320 0.42 0.83 -14.25
C SER A 320 0.33 -0.04 -12.99
N LEU A 321 1.26 0.16 -12.08
CA LEU A 321 1.20 -0.32 -10.70
C LEU A 321 1.39 0.88 -9.78
N THR A 322 0.36 1.21 -9.02
CA THR A 322 0.36 2.28 -8.01
C THR A 322 0.67 1.66 -6.66
N ALA A 323 1.57 2.24 -5.87
CA ALA A 323 1.90 1.74 -4.56
C ALA A 323 1.44 2.69 -3.45
N LEU A 324 0.75 2.15 -2.46
CA LEU A 324 0.37 2.81 -1.23
C LEU A 324 1.04 2.09 -0.05
N PRO A 325 2.33 2.33 0.20
CA PRO A 325 2.99 1.81 1.38
C PRO A 325 2.44 2.49 2.64
N ILE A 326 2.27 1.71 3.70
CA ILE A 326 1.90 2.19 5.02
C ILE A 326 3.11 2.09 5.94
N ILE A 327 3.37 3.16 6.67
CA ILE A 327 4.39 3.23 7.73
C ILE A 327 3.72 3.64 9.04
N GLU A 328 4.04 2.91 10.11
CA GLU A 328 3.61 3.24 11.46
C GLU A 328 4.68 4.10 12.14
N THR A 329 4.26 5.25 12.68
CA THR A 329 5.10 6.10 13.52
C THR A 329 4.80 5.87 15.01
N GLN A 330 5.64 6.41 15.87
CA GLN A 330 5.42 6.51 17.30
C GLN A 330 5.48 7.96 17.73
N ALA A 331 4.48 8.44 18.46
CA ALA A 331 4.39 9.83 18.91
C ALA A 331 4.50 10.86 17.76
N ASN A 332 3.95 10.55 16.59
CA ASN A 332 4.01 11.33 15.37
C ASN A 332 5.45 11.64 14.87
N ASP A 333 6.46 10.87 15.32
CA ASP A 333 7.85 11.09 14.91
C ASP A 333 8.12 10.57 13.49
N VAL A 334 8.11 11.47 12.53
CA VAL A 334 8.47 11.19 11.13
C VAL A 334 9.98 11.24 10.87
N SER A 335 10.79 11.64 11.87
CA SER A 335 12.25 11.73 11.77
C SER A 335 12.96 10.42 12.08
N ALA A 336 12.23 9.40 12.54
CA ALA A 336 12.76 8.06 12.79
C ALA A 336 13.33 7.42 11.51
N TYR A 337 14.14 6.38 11.66
CA TYR A 337 14.95 5.86 10.57
C TYR A 337 14.12 5.29 9.40
N ILE A 338 13.18 4.41 9.66
CA ILE A 338 12.35 3.81 8.60
C ILE A 338 11.41 4.83 7.95
N PRO A 339 10.68 5.69 8.71
CA PRO A 339 9.89 6.77 8.13
C PRO A 339 10.66 7.67 7.15
N THR A 340 11.83 8.18 7.54
CA THR A 340 12.65 9.05 6.68
C THR A 340 13.11 8.36 5.40
N ASN A 341 13.47 7.08 5.49
CA ASN A 341 13.85 6.29 4.31
C ASN A 341 12.68 6.19 3.32
N VAL A 342 11.49 5.82 3.79
CA VAL A 342 10.34 5.62 2.90
C VAL A 342 9.80 6.95 2.33
N ILE A 343 9.81 8.02 3.11
CA ILE A 343 9.48 9.38 2.62
C ILE A 343 10.39 9.78 1.44
N SER A 344 11.68 9.44 1.52
CA SER A 344 12.63 9.77 0.43
C SER A 344 12.43 8.94 -0.83
N ILE A 345 11.92 7.70 -0.71
CA ILE A 345 11.69 6.78 -1.83
C ILE A 345 10.38 7.12 -2.55
N THR A 346 9.38 7.60 -1.84
CA THR A 346 8.02 7.82 -2.35
C THR A 346 7.84 9.17 -3.04
N ASP A 347 6.78 9.29 -3.83
CA ASP A 347 6.42 10.50 -4.59
C ASP A 347 5.53 11.45 -3.79
N GLY A 348 5.51 11.29 -2.49
CA GLY A 348 4.75 12.09 -1.53
C GLY A 348 4.24 11.24 -0.37
N GLN A 349 3.56 11.90 0.56
CA GLN A 349 3.01 11.27 1.75
C GLN A 349 1.68 11.88 2.18
N ILE A 350 0.82 11.03 2.71
CA ILE A 350 -0.38 11.37 3.45
C ILE A 350 -0.07 11.17 4.92
N PHE A 351 0.11 12.27 5.66
CA PHE A 351 0.40 12.22 7.08
C PHE A 351 -0.88 12.28 7.90
N LEU A 352 -1.11 11.25 8.71
CA LEU A 352 -2.24 11.15 9.63
C LEU A 352 -1.78 11.50 11.04
N GLU A 353 -2.38 12.53 11.60
CA GLU A 353 -2.03 13.08 12.89
C GLU A 353 -2.98 12.60 13.99
N SER A 354 -2.42 12.11 15.10
CA SER A 354 -3.20 11.58 16.22
C SER A 354 -4.12 12.62 16.84
N ASP A 355 -3.64 13.85 17.00
CA ASP A 355 -4.43 14.94 17.62
C ASP A 355 -5.67 15.27 16.79
N LEU A 356 -5.54 15.31 15.47
CA LEU A 356 -6.70 15.51 14.57
C LEU A 356 -7.69 14.35 14.68
N PHE A 357 -7.19 13.12 14.77
CA PHE A 357 -8.03 11.94 14.92
C PHE A 357 -8.87 11.98 16.19
N TYR A 358 -8.27 12.36 17.31
CA TYR A 358 -8.97 12.48 18.60
C TYR A 358 -9.91 13.69 18.66
N GLN A 359 -9.64 14.75 17.89
CA GLN A 359 -10.56 15.87 17.69
C GLN A 359 -11.78 15.52 16.79
N GLY A 360 -11.84 14.29 16.29
CA GLY A 360 -12.94 13.84 15.43
C GLY A 360 -12.80 14.26 13.96
N ILE A 361 -11.63 14.76 13.55
CA ILE A 361 -11.32 15.04 12.16
C ILE A 361 -10.86 13.73 11.50
N ARG A 362 -11.76 13.12 10.74
CA ARG A 362 -11.52 11.82 10.10
C ARG A 362 -11.95 11.85 8.63
N PRO A 363 -11.03 11.54 7.69
CA PRO A 363 -9.61 11.16 7.86
C PRO A 363 -8.78 12.27 8.54
N ALA A 364 -7.83 11.86 9.39
CA ALA A 364 -7.01 12.76 10.20
C ALA A 364 -5.81 13.32 9.42
N VAL A 365 -6.05 13.79 8.20
CA VAL A 365 -5.02 14.26 7.28
C VAL A 365 -4.45 15.60 7.72
N ASN A 366 -3.15 15.63 8.00
CA ASN A 366 -2.44 16.87 8.21
C ASN A 366 -2.10 17.52 6.85
N VAL A 367 -2.78 18.61 6.52
CA VAL A 367 -2.66 19.30 5.22
C VAL A 367 -1.27 19.91 5.02
N GLY A 368 -0.62 20.35 6.09
CA GLY A 368 0.69 21.00 6.04
C GLY A 368 1.84 20.02 5.76
N LEU A 369 1.78 18.83 6.34
CA LEU A 369 2.81 17.80 6.22
C LEU A 369 2.56 16.83 5.07
N SER A 370 1.35 16.81 4.52
CA SER A 370 0.98 15.92 3.42
C SER A 370 1.27 16.55 2.07
N VAL A 371 1.91 15.80 1.19
CA VAL A 371 2.38 16.28 -0.12
C VAL A 371 2.18 15.20 -1.18
N SER A 372 1.66 15.58 -2.35
CA SER A 372 1.77 14.79 -3.58
C SER A 372 2.73 15.50 -4.53
N ARG A 373 3.83 14.83 -4.91
CA ARG A 373 4.81 15.40 -5.87
C ARG A 373 4.29 15.41 -7.30
N VAL A 374 3.33 14.54 -7.62
CA VAL A 374 2.63 14.54 -8.91
C VAL A 374 1.60 15.68 -8.97
N GLY A 375 0.91 15.92 -7.88
CA GLY A 375 0.00 17.05 -7.70
C GLY A 375 -1.15 17.04 -8.71
N SER A 376 -1.49 18.21 -9.22
CA SER A 376 -2.64 18.40 -10.11
C SER A 376 -2.56 17.67 -11.45
N SER A 377 -1.40 17.12 -11.82
CA SER A 377 -1.28 16.23 -13.00
C SER A 377 -2.04 14.92 -12.82
N ALA A 378 -2.29 14.52 -11.57
CA ALA A 378 -3.10 13.36 -11.19
C ALA A 378 -4.57 13.70 -10.91
N GLN A 379 -5.04 14.89 -11.28
CA GLN A 379 -6.43 15.30 -11.12
C GLN A 379 -7.13 15.44 -12.45
N THR A 380 -8.44 15.15 -12.48
CA THR A 380 -9.30 15.56 -13.59
C THR A 380 -9.37 17.08 -13.68
N LYS A 381 -9.68 17.60 -14.87
CA LYS A 381 -9.84 19.05 -15.04
C LYS A 381 -10.92 19.62 -14.12
N ALA A 382 -12.01 18.87 -13.91
CA ALA A 382 -13.08 19.28 -12.99
C ALA A 382 -12.57 19.43 -11.55
N MET A 383 -11.88 18.43 -11.03
CA MET A 383 -11.33 18.48 -9.66
C MET A 383 -10.29 19.61 -9.52
N LYS A 384 -9.42 19.78 -10.50
CA LYS A 384 -8.41 20.84 -10.49
C LYS A 384 -9.04 22.25 -10.42
N LYS A 385 -10.16 22.47 -11.13
CA LYS A 385 -10.87 23.76 -11.10
C LYS A 385 -11.43 24.10 -9.72
N VAL A 386 -12.02 23.10 -9.03
CA VAL A 386 -12.68 23.35 -7.74
C VAL A 386 -11.73 23.25 -6.55
N ALA A 387 -10.73 22.38 -6.60
CA ALA A 387 -9.86 22.08 -5.47
C ALA A 387 -8.57 22.93 -5.43
N GLY A 388 -8.26 23.69 -6.48
CA GLY A 388 -6.97 24.36 -6.61
C GLY A 388 -6.60 25.32 -5.48
N LYS A 389 -7.58 25.89 -4.78
CA LYS A 389 -7.37 26.84 -3.68
C LYS A 389 -7.53 26.24 -2.29
N ILE A 390 -8.18 25.08 -2.18
CA ILE A 390 -8.63 24.54 -0.88
C ILE A 390 -7.45 24.26 0.07
N LYS A 391 -6.34 23.77 -0.44
CA LYS A 391 -5.14 23.48 0.37
C LYS A 391 -4.55 24.76 0.96
N GLY A 392 -4.48 25.84 0.18
CA GLY A 392 -4.00 27.13 0.64
C GLY A 392 -4.93 27.77 1.68
N GLU A 393 -6.25 27.71 1.45
CA GLU A 393 -7.24 28.22 2.39
C GLU A 393 -7.20 27.48 3.74
N LEU A 394 -7.07 26.16 3.72
CA LEU A 394 -6.94 25.39 4.95
C LEU A 394 -5.61 25.59 5.68
N ALA A 395 -4.52 25.81 4.95
CA ALA A 395 -3.23 26.14 5.56
C ALA A 395 -3.32 27.49 6.30
N GLN A 396 -3.88 28.53 5.65
CA GLN A 396 -4.11 29.84 6.27
C GLN A 396 -5.07 29.75 7.46
N TYR A 397 -6.14 28.96 7.33
CA TYR A 397 -7.06 28.71 8.44
C TYR A 397 -6.36 28.14 9.67
N ARG A 398 -5.50 27.12 9.49
CA ARG A 398 -4.78 26.49 10.61
C ARG A 398 -3.82 27.47 11.30
N GLU A 399 -3.12 28.28 10.51
CA GLU A 399 -2.23 29.32 11.04
C GLU A 399 -3.02 30.33 11.85
N MET A 400 -4.10 30.88 11.29
CA MET A 400 -4.93 31.87 11.98
C MET A 400 -5.70 31.29 13.18
N ALA A 401 -6.14 30.04 13.12
CA ALA A 401 -6.80 29.37 14.23
C ALA A 401 -5.88 29.23 15.45
N ALA A 402 -4.59 28.99 15.25
CA ALA A 402 -3.61 28.99 16.32
C ALA A 402 -3.45 30.35 16.98
N PHE A 403 -3.40 31.44 16.18
CA PHE A 403 -3.34 32.82 16.70
C PHE A 403 -4.63 33.25 17.40
N ALA A 404 -5.80 32.83 16.89
CA ALA A 404 -7.11 33.19 17.44
C ALA A 404 -7.33 32.72 18.87
N GLN A 405 -6.58 31.69 19.32
CA GLN A 405 -6.63 31.23 20.71
C GLN A 405 -6.05 32.24 21.70
N PHE A 406 -5.23 33.19 21.22
CA PHE A 406 -4.50 34.14 22.06
C PHE A 406 -5.00 35.59 21.92
N GLY A 407 -5.92 35.89 21.00
CA GLY A 407 -6.40 37.23 20.71
C GLY A 407 -7.91 37.37 20.76
N SER A 408 -8.41 38.45 21.38
CA SER A 408 -9.86 38.75 21.57
C SER A 408 -10.48 39.55 20.42
N ASP A 409 -9.69 40.35 19.68
CA ASP A 409 -10.19 41.22 18.60
C ASP A 409 -9.63 40.81 17.24
N LEU A 410 -10.43 40.07 16.50
CA LEU A 410 -10.13 39.65 15.14
C LEU A 410 -10.77 40.58 14.12
N ASP A 411 -10.03 41.01 13.12
CA ASP A 411 -10.59 41.76 12.00
C ASP A 411 -11.58 40.95 11.17
N ALA A 412 -12.43 41.62 10.42
CA ALA A 412 -13.50 41.00 9.63
C ALA A 412 -12.98 40.05 8.53
N VAL A 413 -11.73 40.22 8.07
CA VAL A 413 -11.11 39.34 7.05
C VAL A 413 -10.68 38.04 7.69
N THR A 414 -9.96 38.10 8.81
CA THR A 414 -9.55 36.95 9.61
C THR A 414 -10.75 36.14 10.09
N GLN A 415 -11.82 36.84 10.53
CA GLN A 415 -13.04 36.18 10.99
C GLN A 415 -13.75 35.41 9.86
N ARG A 416 -13.80 35.96 8.64
CA ARG A 416 -14.30 35.25 7.45
C ARG A 416 -13.47 34.04 7.08
N LEU A 417 -12.14 34.15 7.15
CA LEU A 417 -11.22 33.06 6.87
C LEU A 417 -11.41 31.90 7.89
N LEU A 418 -11.52 32.22 9.18
CA LEU A 418 -11.78 31.24 10.23
C LEU A 418 -13.16 30.57 10.03
N ASN A 419 -14.14 31.35 9.66
CA ASN A 419 -15.48 30.87 9.40
C ASN A 419 -15.52 29.92 8.21
N ARG A 420 -14.90 30.27 7.09
CA ARG A 420 -14.77 29.43 5.91
C ARG A 420 -13.97 28.16 6.20
N GLY A 421 -12.80 28.28 6.82
CA GLY A 421 -11.92 27.18 7.12
C GLY A 421 -12.53 26.13 8.03
N SER A 422 -13.33 26.54 9.02
CA SER A 422 -14.04 25.60 9.89
C SER A 422 -15.09 24.79 9.14
N ARG A 423 -15.82 25.39 8.18
CA ARG A 423 -16.81 24.68 7.35
C ARG A 423 -16.12 23.76 6.33
N LEU A 424 -15.02 24.19 5.71
CA LEU A 424 -14.24 23.33 4.82
C LEU A 424 -13.65 22.13 5.56
N THR A 425 -13.16 22.33 6.79
CA THR A 425 -12.66 21.22 7.63
C THR A 425 -13.78 20.21 7.92
N GLU A 426 -14.97 20.70 8.26
CA GLU A 426 -16.12 19.83 8.50
C GLU A 426 -16.59 19.10 7.23
N LEU A 427 -16.60 19.81 6.09
CA LEU A 427 -16.97 19.25 4.78
C LEU A 427 -16.04 18.10 4.37
N LEU A 428 -14.75 18.20 4.68
CA LEU A 428 -13.76 17.17 4.31
C LEU A 428 -13.79 15.94 5.21
N LYS A 429 -14.52 15.98 6.33
CA LYS A 429 -14.76 14.77 7.12
C LYS A 429 -15.59 13.78 6.32
N GLN A 430 -15.27 12.51 6.48
CA GLN A 430 -15.95 11.45 5.75
C GLN A 430 -15.94 10.16 6.58
N PRO A 431 -17.08 9.47 6.75
CA PRO A 431 -17.12 8.19 7.46
C PRO A 431 -16.45 7.10 6.66
N GLN A 432 -16.04 6.05 7.34
CA GLN A 432 -15.54 4.82 6.71
C GLN A 432 -16.62 4.16 5.85
N PHE A 433 -16.19 3.41 4.84
CA PHE A 433 -17.04 2.67 3.90
C PHE A 433 -18.00 3.56 3.08
N SER A 434 -17.64 4.80 2.93
CA SER A 434 -18.47 5.80 2.23
C SER A 434 -17.65 6.60 1.21
N PRO A 435 -16.91 5.94 0.30
CA PRO A 435 -16.19 6.65 -0.74
C PRO A 435 -17.16 7.38 -1.68
N LEU A 436 -16.82 8.59 -2.08
CA LEU A 436 -17.59 9.41 -3.01
C LEU A 436 -16.98 9.33 -4.41
N LYS A 437 -17.84 9.30 -5.41
CA LYS A 437 -17.43 9.40 -6.82
C LYS A 437 -16.82 10.77 -7.10
N MET A 438 -15.93 10.84 -8.07
CA MET A 438 -15.20 12.06 -8.42
C MET A 438 -16.16 13.22 -8.74
N GLU A 439 -17.20 12.99 -9.54
CA GLU A 439 -18.19 14.00 -9.89
C GLU A 439 -18.98 14.53 -8.66
N GLU A 440 -19.24 13.68 -7.70
CA GLU A 440 -19.90 14.05 -6.44
C GLU A 440 -18.98 14.88 -5.55
N GLN A 441 -17.69 14.49 -5.46
CA GLN A 441 -16.69 15.27 -4.74
C GLN A 441 -16.53 16.68 -5.35
N VAL A 442 -16.50 16.79 -6.67
CA VAL A 442 -16.40 18.07 -7.39
C VAL A 442 -17.57 18.99 -7.01
N ALA A 443 -18.80 18.46 -7.00
CA ALA A 443 -19.99 19.25 -6.67
C ALA A 443 -19.98 19.73 -5.20
N VAL A 444 -19.61 18.85 -4.29
CA VAL A 444 -19.55 19.17 -2.84
C VAL A 444 -18.44 20.19 -2.55
N ILE A 445 -17.25 20.00 -3.11
CA ILE A 445 -16.13 20.93 -2.94
C ILE A 445 -16.44 22.28 -3.58
N TYR A 446 -17.10 22.29 -4.75
CA TYR A 446 -17.60 23.52 -5.39
C TYR A 446 -18.48 24.33 -4.43
N ALA A 447 -19.43 23.69 -3.77
CA ALA A 447 -20.28 24.36 -2.79
C ALA A 447 -19.47 24.95 -1.61
N GLY A 448 -18.48 24.22 -1.11
CA GLY A 448 -17.62 24.68 -0.02
C GLY A 448 -16.76 25.89 -0.38
N VAL A 449 -15.99 25.80 -1.46
CA VAL A 449 -15.07 26.88 -1.88
C VAL A 449 -15.77 28.13 -2.40
N ASN A 450 -17.00 28.01 -2.90
CA ASN A 450 -17.80 29.17 -3.36
C ASN A 450 -18.64 29.80 -2.25
N GLY A 451 -18.50 29.39 -0.99
CA GLY A 451 -19.08 30.07 0.16
C GLY A 451 -20.51 29.73 0.48
N TYR A 452 -21.09 28.71 -0.14
CA TYR A 452 -22.48 28.30 0.16
C TYR A 452 -22.64 27.73 1.57
N LEU A 453 -21.54 27.32 2.22
CA LEU A 453 -21.53 26.81 3.60
C LEU A 453 -21.32 27.92 4.66
N ASP A 454 -20.85 29.11 4.25
CA ASP A 454 -20.46 30.17 5.18
C ASP A 454 -21.59 30.61 6.13
N PRO A 455 -22.87 30.72 5.69
CA PRO A 455 -23.97 31.06 6.57
C PRO A 455 -24.40 29.95 7.53
N LEU A 456 -24.00 28.70 7.27
CA LEU A 456 -24.48 27.55 8.02
C LEU A 456 -23.70 27.35 9.33
N PRO A 457 -24.34 26.87 10.40
CA PRO A 457 -23.64 26.35 11.56
C PRO A 457 -22.79 25.13 11.17
N VAL A 458 -21.62 24.96 11.79
CA VAL A 458 -20.69 23.85 11.47
C VAL A 458 -21.36 22.47 11.56
N ASN A 459 -22.21 22.27 12.55
CA ASN A 459 -22.95 21.02 12.74
C ASN A 459 -23.99 20.70 11.65
N LYS A 460 -24.33 21.66 10.79
CA LYS A 460 -25.28 21.50 9.67
C LYS A 460 -24.58 21.18 8.34
N VAL A 461 -23.25 21.33 8.26
CA VAL A 461 -22.49 21.13 7.03
C VAL A 461 -22.71 19.72 6.47
N ARG A 462 -22.69 18.70 7.33
CA ARG A 462 -22.93 17.32 6.90
C ARG A 462 -24.32 17.09 6.33
N ALA A 463 -25.34 17.59 7.02
CA ALA A 463 -26.72 17.47 6.55
C ALA A 463 -26.91 18.20 5.21
N PHE A 464 -26.24 19.33 5.03
CA PHE A 464 -26.24 20.06 3.76
C PHE A 464 -25.60 19.21 2.64
N GLU A 465 -24.43 18.60 2.90
CA GLU A 465 -23.76 17.72 1.94
C GLU A 465 -24.64 16.55 1.51
N ASP A 466 -25.20 15.83 2.48
CA ASP A 466 -26.04 14.65 2.23
C ASP A 466 -27.28 15.02 1.40
N GLY A 467 -27.93 16.13 1.72
CA GLY A 467 -29.11 16.61 0.99
C GLY A 467 -28.78 17.14 -0.41
N LEU A 468 -27.67 17.87 -0.56
CA LEU A 468 -27.20 18.32 -1.87
C LEU A 468 -26.90 17.12 -2.80
N LEU A 469 -26.19 16.12 -2.30
CA LEU A 469 -25.89 14.90 -3.06
C LEU A 469 -27.16 14.14 -3.43
N ALA A 470 -28.13 14.03 -2.53
CA ALA A 470 -29.44 13.41 -2.81
C ALA A 470 -30.19 14.15 -3.92
N GLN A 471 -30.19 15.49 -3.91
CA GLN A 471 -30.78 16.29 -4.98
C GLN A 471 -30.07 16.10 -6.32
N LEU A 472 -28.74 16.14 -6.33
CA LEU A 472 -27.95 15.98 -7.55
C LEU A 472 -28.10 14.58 -8.15
N ARG A 473 -28.17 13.55 -7.33
CA ARG A 473 -28.39 12.16 -7.79
C ARG A 473 -29.80 11.95 -8.36
N GLY A 474 -30.78 12.65 -7.83
CA GLY A 474 -32.20 12.53 -8.24
C GLY A 474 -32.57 13.49 -9.35
N ARG A 475 -32.63 14.77 -9.04
CA ARG A 475 -33.23 15.80 -9.92
C ARG A 475 -32.25 16.39 -10.94
N ASN A 476 -30.96 16.39 -10.64
CA ASN A 476 -29.92 17.02 -11.44
C ASN A 476 -28.80 16.05 -11.82
N SER A 477 -29.18 14.80 -12.11
CA SER A 477 -28.21 13.74 -12.46
C SER A 477 -27.42 14.04 -13.73
N ASP A 478 -28.00 14.84 -14.65
CA ASP A 478 -27.35 15.33 -15.86
C ASP A 478 -26.05 16.11 -15.58
N ILE A 479 -26.00 16.85 -14.48
CA ILE A 479 -24.80 17.58 -14.03
C ILE A 479 -23.68 16.58 -13.67
N LEU A 480 -23.98 15.58 -12.85
CA LEU A 480 -23.02 14.57 -12.42
C LEU A 480 -22.56 13.72 -13.63
N GLU A 481 -23.49 13.35 -14.51
CA GLU A 481 -23.18 12.60 -15.73
C GLU A 481 -22.26 13.38 -16.67
N SER A 482 -22.52 14.68 -16.85
CA SER A 482 -21.68 15.56 -17.64
C SER A 482 -20.25 15.65 -17.11
N ILE A 483 -20.08 15.83 -15.79
CA ILE A 483 -18.76 15.87 -15.15
C ILE A 483 -18.04 14.51 -15.31
N ARG A 484 -18.76 13.41 -15.14
CA ARG A 484 -18.20 12.06 -15.30
C ARG A 484 -17.71 11.81 -16.71
N ALA A 485 -18.54 12.14 -17.70
CA ALA A 485 -18.25 11.87 -19.11
C ALA A 485 -17.12 12.75 -19.66
N THR A 486 -17.14 14.04 -19.34
CA THR A 486 -16.14 15.01 -19.83
C THR A 486 -14.87 15.06 -18.99
N ARG A 487 -14.93 14.59 -17.74
CA ARG A 487 -13.89 14.77 -16.71
C ARG A 487 -13.51 16.26 -16.51
N ASP A 488 -14.38 17.14 -16.94
CA ASP A 488 -14.22 18.60 -16.86
C ASP A 488 -15.48 19.24 -16.26
N LEU A 489 -15.31 20.43 -15.72
CA LEU A 489 -16.41 21.33 -15.36
C LEU A 489 -16.50 22.39 -16.45
N THR A 490 -17.27 22.09 -17.50
CA THR A 490 -17.51 23.02 -18.61
C THR A 490 -18.32 24.21 -18.15
N SER A 491 -18.27 25.33 -18.87
CA SER A 491 -18.98 26.56 -18.49
C SER A 491 -20.50 26.35 -18.37
N ASP A 492 -21.08 25.51 -19.25
CA ASP A 492 -22.49 25.13 -19.19
C ASP A 492 -22.82 24.29 -17.96
N THR A 493 -22.00 23.27 -17.70
CA THR A 493 -22.18 22.40 -16.53
C THR A 493 -21.96 23.18 -15.21
N GLU A 494 -21.00 24.08 -15.19
CA GLU A 494 -20.74 24.95 -14.04
C GLU A 494 -21.92 25.88 -13.77
N ALA A 495 -22.52 26.47 -14.81
CA ALA A 495 -23.70 27.30 -14.67
C ALA A 495 -24.89 26.53 -14.09
N LYS A 496 -25.15 25.32 -14.58
CA LYS A 496 -26.19 24.42 -14.03
C LYS A 496 -25.90 24.02 -12.59
N LEU A 497 -24.66 23.68 -12.28
CA LEU A 497 -24.25 23.33 -10.92
C LEU A 497 -24.45 24.51 -9.97
N LYS A 498 -24.04 25.70 -10.39
CA LYS A 498 -24.23 26.94 -9.61
C LYS A 498 -25.69 27.18 -9.34
N GLU A 499 -26.57 27.05 -10.32
CA GLU A 499 -28.02 27.20 -10.16
C GLU A 499 -28.58 26.17 -9.18
N ALA A 500 -28.26 24.90 -9.34
CA ALA A 500 -28.70 23.81 -8.49
C ALA A 500 -28.25 23.99 -7.03
N VAL A 501 -26.99 24.34 -6.79
CA VAL A 501 -26.44 24.58 -5.44
C VAL A 501 -27.07 25.82 -4.83
N SER A 502 -27.25 26.90 -5.60
CA SER A 502 -27.88 28.14 -5.10
C SER A 502 -29.36 27.92 -4.70
N ALA A 503 -30.10 27.18 -5.52
CA ALA A 503 -31.48 26.83 -5.23
C ALA A 503 -31.60 25.98 -3.96
N TYR A 504 -30.72 24.97 -3.85
CA TYR A 504 -30.65 24.07 -2.68
C TYR A 504 -30.28 24.83 -1.41
N SER A 505 -29.27 25.70 -1.46
CA SER A 505 -28.82 26.50 -0.32
C SER A 505 -29.92 27.38 0.23
N LYS A 506 -30.74 27.99 -0.64
CA LYS A 506 -31.91 28.80 -0.23
C LYS A 506 -33.03 27.99 0.43
N SER A 507 -33.18 26.74 0.01
CA SER A 507 -34.23 25.86 0.57
C SER A 507 -33.79 25.15 1.84
N PHE A 508 -32.50 25.08 2.10
CA PHE A 508 -31.91 24.43 3.27
C PHE A 508 -31.83 25.36 4.49
N ALA A 509 -31.79 26.67 4.29
CA ALA A 509 -31.57 27.71 5.30
C ALA A 509 -32.75 27.82 6.32
#